data_12c02352a1a57f5b1a4fe9a5a1a043ff
#
_entry.id   12c02352a1a57f5b1a4fe9a5a1a043ff
#
_cell.length_a   1.000
_cell.length_b   1.000
_cell.length_c   1.000
_cell.angle_alpha   90.00
_cell.angle_beta   90.00
_cell.angle_gamma   90.00
#
_symmetry.space_group_name_H-M   'P 1'
#
loop_
_entity.id
_entity.type
_entity.pdbx_description
1 polymer ?
#
loop_
_entity_poly.entity_id
_entity_poly.type
_entity_poly.pdbx_seq_one_letter_code
_entity_poly.pdbx_strand_id
1 'polypeptide(L)'
;FKEALVAGYVLTMGETKVLVEFGGGAELLFGNQKKHDVTLSKSSEKWTLKQLIHWLKTNLLKGREEFFVQGDSIRPGILVLVNDTDWELLGGPDYEIQENDNVLFISTLHGG
;
A
#
# COMPACT_ATOMS: atom_id res chain seq x y z
N PHE A 1 17.95 3.40 0.54
CA PHE A 1 17.99 2.98 1.93
C PHE A 1 18.41 4.12 2.83
N LYS A 2 18.17 3.97 4.12
CA LYS A 2 18.48 5.00 5.08
C LYS A 2 19.48 4.49 6.10
N GLU A 3 20.42 5.36 6.43
CA GLU A 3 21.42 5.06 7.42
C GLU A 3 21.40 6.15 8.49
N ALA A 4 21.69 5.78 9.70
CA ALA A 4 21.84 6.71 10.80
C ALA A 4 23.14 6.40 11.55
N LEU A 5 23.84 7.45 11.96
CA LEU A 5 25.06 7.31 12.72
C LEU A 5 24.74 7.50 14.20
N VAL A 6 24.99 6.47 14.98
CA VAL A 6 24.73 6.48 16.42
C VAL A 6 25.97 6.00 17.15
N ALA A 7 26.51 6.84 18.02
CA ALA A 7 27.69 6.51 18.82
C ALA A 7 28.84 5.94 17.98
N GLY A 8 29.03 6.48 16.79
CA GLY A 8 30.10 6.04 15.89
C GLY A 8 29.78 4.84 15.02
N TYR A 9 28.59 4.29 15.16
CA TYR A 9 28.15 3.16 14.35
C TYR A 9 27.11 3.63 13.33
N VAL A 10 27.16 3.00 12.13
CA VAL A 10 26.16 3.24 11.11
C VAL A 10 25.04 2.21 11.29
N LEU A 11 23.83 2.71 11.51
CA LEU A 11 22.66 1.86 11.62
C LEU A 11 21.87 1.94 10.31
N THR A 12 21.75 0.80 9.64
CA THR A 12 20.90 0.71 8.45
C THR A 12 19.46 0.55 8.93
N MET A 13 18.63 1.54 8.64
CA MET A 13 17.23 1.52 9.06
C MET A 13 16.45 0.44 8.34
N GLY A 14 16.93 0.03 7.17
CA GLY A 14 16.27 -0.97 6.38
C GLY A 14 15.04 -0.43 5.65
N GLU A 15 14.44 -1.28 4.86
CA GLU A 15 13.30 -0.94 4.05
C GLU A 15 12.41 -2.16 3.94
N THR A 16 11.11 -1.94 3.72
CA THR A 16 10.16 -3.02 3.49
C THR A 16 9.71 -2.94 2.03
N LYS A 17 9.93 -4.01 1.30
CA LYS A 17 9.54 -4.09 -0.11
C LYS A 17 8.18 -4.76 -0.22
N VAL A 18 7.29 -4.13 -0.98
CA VAL A 18 5.93 -4.59 -1.17
C VAL A 18 5.61 -4.52 -2.66
N LEU A 19 5.03 -5.57 -3.19
CA LEU A 19 4.49 -5.51 -4.55
C LEU A 19 3.03 -5.08 -4.44
N VAL A 20 2.71 -3.95 -5.05
CA VAL A 20 1.34 -3.43 -5.05
C VAL A 20 0.77 -3.61 -6.45
N GLU A 21 -0.39 -4.24 -6.53
CA GLU A 21 -1.06 -4.47 -7.80
C GLU A 21 -2.45 -3.87 -7.79
N PHE A 22 -2.90 -3.44 -8.98
CA PHE A 22 -4.21 -2.86 -9.17
C PHE A 22 -4.93 -3.60 -10.30
N GLY A 23 -6.21 -3.89 -10.10
CA GLY A 23 -7.02 -4.56 -11.11
C GLY A 23 -8.45 -4.06 -11.12
N GLY A 24 -9.25 -4.57 -12.07
CA GLY A 24 -10.67 -4.23 -12.18
C GLY A 24 -10.95 -2.77 -12.50
N GLY A 25 -9.97 -2.02 -12.99
CA GLY A 25 -10.11 -0.61 -13.27
C GLY A 25 -9.40 0.29 -12.27
N ALA A 26 -8.99 -0.24 -11.10
CA ALA A 26 -8.28 0.56 -10.12
C ALA A 26 -6.94 1.07 -10.68
N GLU A 27 -6.35 0.32 -11.61
CA GLU A 27 -5.08 0.71 -12.22
C GLU A 27 -5.17 2.06 -12.94
N LEU A 28 -6.37 2.44 -13.39
CA LEU A 28 -6.58 3.72 -14.07
C LEU A 28 -6.31 4.91 -13.17
N LEU A 29 -6.41 4.71 -11.86
CA LEU A 29 -6.12 5.75 -10.88
C LEU A 29 -4.61 5.91 -10.62
N PHE A 30 -3.81 4.98 -11.14
CA PHE A 30 -2.37 4.92 -10.87
C PHE A 30 -1.56 4.85 -12.17
N GLY A 31 -1.94 5.71 -13.13
CA GLY A 31 -1.21 5.81 -14.38
C GLY A 31 -1.39 4.61 -15.31
N ASN A 32 -2.45 3.85 -15.13
CA ASN A 32 -2.74 2.63 -15.90
C ASN A 32 -1.61 1.60 -15.77
N GLN A 33 -0.90 1.64 -14.68
CA GLN A 33 0.16 0.67 -14.38
C GLN A 33 -0.36 -0.30 -13.33
N LYS A 34 -0.41 -1.59 -13.69
CA LYS A 34 -1.01 -2.61 -12.83
C LYS A 34 -0.11 -3.06 -11.70
N LYS A 35 1.20 -3.02 -11.88
CA LYS A 35 2.15 -3.48 -10.87
C LYS A 35 3.11 -2.37 -10.49
N HIS A 36 3.33 -2.21 -9.21
CA HIS A 36 4.25 -1.22 -8.67
C HIS A 36 5.11 -1.87 -7.60
N ASP A 37 6.43 -1.77 -7.79
CA ASP A 37 7.37 -2.16 -6.74
C ASP A 37 7.50 -0.98 -5.79
N VAL A 38 7.04 -1.16 -4.56
CA VAL A 38 7.03 -0.11 -3.56
C VAL A 38 8.05 -0.44 -2.48
N THR A 39 8.86 0.54 -2.16
CA THR A 39 9.83 0.44 -1.09
C THR A 39 9.44 1.42 -0.01
N LEU A 40 9.13 0.88 1.17
CA LEU A 40 8.70 1.69 2.31
C LEU A 40 9.86 1.85 3.27
N SER A 41 10.15 3.09 3.63
CA SER A 41 11.22 3.38 4.58
C SER A 41 10.84 2.86 5.95
N LYS A 42 11.71 2.04 6.53
CA LYS A 42 11.47 1.54 7.88
C LYS A 42 11.64 2.66 8.89
N SER A 43 10.67 2.76 9.80
CA SER A 43 10.71 3.74 10.87
C SER A 43 10.55 3.01 12.20
N SER A 44 10.44 3.75 13.29
CA SER A 44 10.17 3.17 14.60
C SER A 44 8.81 2.48 14.65
N GLU A 45 7.89 2.87 13.77
CA GLU A 45 6.58 2.27 13.68
C GLU A 45 6.53 1.31 12.49
N LYS A 46 5.74 0.24 12.66
CA LYS A 46 5.54 -0.73 11.61
C LYS A 46 4.53 -0.22 10.60
N TRP A 47 4.69 -0.61 9.35
CA TRP A 47 3.76 -0.22 8.29
C TRP A 47 2.52 -1.09 8.35
N THR A 48 1.36 -0.43 8.41
CA THR A 48 0.06 -1.11 8.31
C THR A 48 -0.52 -0.85 6.92
N LEU A 49 -1.57 -1.61 6.57
CA LEU A 49 -2.28 -1.37 5.31
C LEU A 49 -2.87 0.04 5.26
N LYS A 50 -3.36 0.55 6.39
CA LYS A 50 -3.86 1.92 6.46
C LYS A 50 -2.78 2.93 6.04
N GLN A 51 -1.57 2.74 6.53
CA GLN A 51 -0.45 3.63 6.20
C GLN A 51 -0.03 3.46 4.74
N LEU A 52 -0.06 2.23 4.23
CA LEU A 52 0.23 1.98 2.82
C LEU A 52 -0.78 2.67 1.91
N ILE A 53 -2.06 2.57 2.24
CA ILE A 53 -3.13 3.22 1.46
C ILE A 53 -2.90 4.72 1.41
N HIS A 54 -2.56 5.32 2.55
CA HIS A 54 -2.24 6.74 2.61
C HIS A 54 -1.01 7.08 1.77
N TRP A 55 0.01 6.24 1.84
CA TRP A 55 1.23 6.42 1.06
C TRP A 55 0.95 6.37 -0.44
N LEU A 56 0.11 5.41 -0.87
CA LEU A 56 -0.26 5.28 -2.28
C LEU A 56 -1.03 6.52 -2.75
N LYS A 57 -1.94 7.01 -1.91
CA LYS A 57 -2.69 8.22 -2.22
C LYS A 57 -1.77 9.42 -2.38
N THR A 58 -0.78 9.54 -1.51
CA THR A 58 0.11 10.71 -1.49
C THR A 58 1.14 10.66 -2.61
N ASN A 59 1.65 9.48 -2.95
CA ASN A 59 2.81 9.34 -3.81
C ASN A 59 2.52 8.84 -5.22
N LEU A 60 1.51 7.99 -5.40
CA LEU A 60 1.29 7.34 -6.69
C LEU A 60 -0.04 7.67 -7.35
N LEU A 61 -1.01 8.14 -6.59
CA LEU A 61 -2.35 8.38 -7.12
C LEU A 61 -2.32 9.48 -8.18
N LYS A 62 -2.88 9.19 -9.35
CA LYS A 62 -3.01 10.12 -10.47
C LYS A 62 -4.43 10.62 -10.66
N GLY A 63 -5.41 9.81 -10.23
CA GLY A 63 -6.81 10.17 -10.34
C GLY A 63 -7.32 10.89 -9.11
N ARG A 64 -8.65 11.02 -9.04
CA ARG A 64 -9.30 11.69 -7.91
C ARG A 64 -9.32 10.75 -6.71
N GLU A 65 -8.95 11.27 -5.55
CA GLU A 65 -8.80 10.44 -4.36
C GLU A 65 -10.10 9.80 -3.91
N GLU A 66 -11.24 10.44 -4.14
CA GLU A 66 -12.52 9.88 -3.73
C GLU A 66 -12.88 8.57 -4.46
N PHE A 67 -12.19 8.26 -5.56
CA PHE A 67 -12.37 7.00 -6.24
C PHE A 67 -11.51 5.88 -5.65
N PHE A 68 -10.61 6.21 -4.74
CA PHE A 68 -9.73 5.22 -4.12
C PHE A 68 -9.96 5.11 -2.62
N VAL A 69 -10.10 6.24 -1.93
CA VAL A 69 -10.22 6.26 -0.47
C VAL A 69 -11.52 6.90 -0.04
N GLN A 70 -11.98 6.49 1.14
CA GLN A 70 -13.11 7.09 1.82
C GLN A 70 -12.73 7.24 3.28
N GLY A 71 -12.59 8.50 3.74
CA GLY A 71 -12.09 8.76 5.07
C GLY A 71 -10.66 8.23 5.21
N ASP A 72 -10.42 7.43 6.23
CA ASP A 72 -9.11 6.86 6.52
C ASP A 72 -8.95 5.46 5.92
N SER A 73 -9.88 5.02 5.10
CA SER A 73 -9.87 3.65 4.60
C SER A 73 -10.06 3.62 3.08
N ILE A 74 -10.17 2.41 2.55
CA ILE A 74 -10.40 2.18 1.13
C ILE A 74 -11.86 2.44 0.80
N ARG A 75 -12.13 2.91 -0.43
CA ARG A 75 -13.50 3.13 -0.89
C ARG A 75 -14.25 1.80 -0.92
N PRO A 76 -15.51 1.75 -0.43
CA PRO A 76 -16.34 0.56 -0.60
C PRO A 76 -16.46 0.17 -2.07
N GLY A 77 -16.35 -1.12 -2.35
CA GLY A 77 -16.33 -1.64 -3.70
C GLY A 77 -14.95 -1.95 -4.21
N ILE A 78 -13.92 -1.58 -3.46
CA ILE A 78 -12.56 -2.00 -3.76
C ILE A 78 -12.19 -3.14 -2.81
N LEU A 79 -11.79 -4.28 -3.37
CA LEU A 79 -11.32 -5.42 -2.59
C LEU A 79 -9.84 -5.28 -2.37
N VAL A 80 -9.38 -5.65 -1.18
CA VAL A 80 -7.96 -5.64 -0.84
C VAL A 80 -7.55 -7.06 -0.48
N LEU A 81 -6.58 -7.59 -1.20
CA LEU A 81 -6.05 -8.93 -0.95
C LEU A 81 -4.57 -8.83 -0.60
N VAL A 82 -4.18 -9.54 0.43
CA VAL A 82 -2.78 -9.67 0.82
C VAL A 82 -2.37 -11.11 0.59
N ASN A 83 -1.43 -11.31 -0.34
CA ASN A 83 -0.99 -12.65 -0.70
C ASN A 83 -2.18 -13.56 -1.02
N ASP A 84 -3.12 -13.02 -1.82
CA ASP A 84 -4.33 -13.69 -2.27
C ASP A 84 -5.38 -13.94 -1.18
N THR A 85 -5.21 -13.38 0.00
CA THR A 85 -6.16 -13.50 1.09
C THR A 85 -6.86 -12.16 1.34
N ASP A 86 -8.19 -12.22 1.49
CA ASP A 86 -8.97 -11.01 1.81
C ASP A 86 -8.44 -10.37 3.10
N TRP A 87 -8.17 -9.08 3.04
CA TRP A 87 -7.56 -8.36 4.16
C TRP A 87 -8.42 -8.41 5.43
N GLU A 88 -9.73 -8.55 5.30
CA GLU A 88 -10.60 -8.60 6.47
C GLU A 88 -10.30 -9.81 7.36
N LEU A 89 -9.79 -10.87 6.77
CA LEU A 89 -9.38 -12.07 7.51
C LEU A 89 -8.04 -11.87 8.22
N LEU A 90 -7.34 -10.78 7.92
CA LEU A 90 -5.99 -10.53 8.42
C LEU A 90 -5.93 -9.32 9.34
N GLY A 91 -7.06 -8.71 9.66
CA GLY A 91 -7.10 -7.52 10.50
C GLY A 91 -7.42 -6.23 9.78
N GLY A 92 -7.67 -6.29 8.46
CA GLY A 92 -8.04 -5.12 7.68
C GLY A 92 -6.98 -4.04 7.67
N PRO A 93 -7.37 -2.78 7.91
CA PRO A 93 -6.41 -1.66 7.88
C PRO A 93 -5.25 -1.79 8.86
N ASP A 94 -5.42 -2.56 9.92
CA ASP A 94 -4.40 -2.71 10.96
C ASP A 94 -3.40 -3.83 10.67
N TYR A 95 -3.56 -4.55 9.55
CA TYR A 95 -2.60 -5.59 9.18
C TYR A 95 -1.21 -5.00 9.02
N GLU A 96 -0.22 -5.61 9.65
CA GLU A 96 1.17 -5.20 9.53
C GLU A 96 1.81 -5.81 8.30
N ILE A 97 2.29 -4.96 7.40
CA ILE A 97 2.90 -5.38 6.15
C ILE A 97 4.23 -6.05 6.41
N GLN A 98 4.45 -7.19 5.77
CA GLN A 98 5.67 -7.96 5.87
C GLN A 98 6.50 -7.80 4.60
N GLU A 99 7.79 -8.09 4.71
CA GLU A 99 8.69 -8.02 3.56
C GLU A 99 8.20 -8.94 2.44
N ASN A 100 8.17 -8.40 1.22
CA ASN A 100 7.74 -9.10 0.01
C ASN A 100 6.25 -9.47 -0.02
N ASP A 101 5.43 -8.83 0.81
CA ASP A 101 3.98 -9.01 0.69
C ASP A 101 3.51 -8.52 -0.68
N ASN A 102 2.48 -9.18 -1.20
CA ASN A 102 1.77 -8.76 -2.40
C ASN A 102 0.42 -8.22 -1.97
N VAL A 103 0.17 -6.94 -2.25
CA VAL A 103 -1.10 -6.30 -1.91
C VAL A 103 -1.81 -5.92 -3.20
N LEU A 104 -2.98 -6.49 -3.42
CA LEU A 104 -3.76 -6.29 -4.63
C LEU A 104 -5.04 -5.51 -4.31
N PHE A 105 -5.27 -4.44 -5.05
CA PHE A 105 -6.48 -3.64 -4.96
C PHE A 105 -7.29 -3.88 -6.24
N ILE A 106 -8.50 -4.41 -6.09
CA ILE A 106 -9.38 -4.71 -7.24
C ILE A 106 -10.65 -3.89 -7.10
N SER A 107 -10.90 -3.03 -8.09
CA SER A 107 -12.18 -2.32 -8.14
C SER A 107 -13.27 -3.26 -8.67
N THR A 108 -14.37 -3.35 -7.93
CA THR A 108 -15.54 -4.07 -8.38
C THR A 108 -16.60 -3.12 -8.90
N LEU A 109 -16.26 -1.83 -8.98
CA LEU A 109 -17.18 -0.80 -9.48
C LEU A 109 -17.09 -0.72 -10.98
N HIS A 110 -18.24 -0.68 -11.63
CA HIS A 110 -18.34 -0.62 -13.09
C HIS A 110 -18.84 0.75 -13.54
N GLY A 111 -18.37 1.20 -14.70
CA GLY A 111 -18.80 2.44 -15.32
C GLY A 111 -18.33 3.68 -14.59
N GLY A 112 -17.39 3.48 -13.71
CA GLY A 112 -16.85 4.58 -12.93
C GLY A 112 -15.77 5.32 -13.67
#